data_33a5298d125cf9a60f2439c43885af17
#
_entry.id   33a5298d125cf9a60f2439c43885af17
#
_cell.length_a   1.000
_cell.length_b   1.000
_cell.length_c   1.000
_cell.angle_alpha   90.00
_cell.angle_beta   90.00
_cell.angle_gamma   90.00
#
_symmetry.space_group_name_H-M   'P 1'
#
loop_
_entity.id
_entity.type
_entity.pdbx_description
1 polymer ?
#
loop_
_entity_poly.entity_id
_entity_poly.type
_entity_poly.pdbx_seq_one_letter_code
_entity_poly.pdbx_strand_id
1 'polypeptide(L)'
;MHDSWWIELFGLGSREEENKATSLISNLQHCQMAMAMAMASSSMLSTTCSFSFPSITMCISSYNPNPSRRLALFHLLSGPFAIPQSQSLLFGVKGSELFRVAEANAAENLIQPEQNLFEWVKNDNRRFLHVVYRVGDLDKTIKFYTECLGMKLLRKRDIPEERYTNAFLGYGPEDSNFTVELTYNYGVDKYDIGNGFGHLGVVVEDAAKAVDLIKAKGGKVIKEPGPVKGGSTVTSFIQDPDGYEFELLERGLTSEPLCQVSLRVGDLDRAIIFYQKALGMQLLHRKDNPEHKNTVATMGYGPEDKNTVLELTYNYGITNYDKGNGYGQIAIGTNDVYKSAEAIKLCGGKIIREPGPLPGINTKIAVCLDPDGWKLVFVDNADFLKELE
;
A
#
# COMPACT_ATOMS: atom_id res chain seq x y z
N MET A 1 -24.55 8.71 3.02
CA MET A 1 -23.14 8.99 2.68
C MET A 1 -22.16 8.11 3.50
N HIS A 2 -22.64 7.02 4.13
CA HIS A 2 -21.82 6.09 4.94
C HIS A 2 -21.43 4.80 4.21
N ASP A 3 -22.05 4.46 3.11
CA ASP A 3 -22.00 3.10 2.54
C ASP A 3 -20.93 2.88 1.47
N SER A 4 -20.22 3.94 1.03
CA SER A 4 -19.25 3.77 -0.08
C SER A 4 -17.82 3.37 0.36
N TRP A 5 -17.48 3.46 1.62
CA TRP A 5 -16.12 3.26 2.12
C TRP A 5 -15.70 1.79 2.20
N TRP A 6 -16.66 0.92 2.55
CA TRP A 6 -16.42 -0.52 2.67
C TRP A 6 -16.30 -1.19 1.30
N ILE A 7 -16.99 -0.66 0.30
CA ILE A 7 -16.92 -1.11 -1.09
C ILE A 7 -15.49 -0.99 -1.63
N GLU A 8 -14.81 0.13 -1.35
CA GLU A 8 -13.41 0.31 -1.75
C GLU A 8 -12.43 -0.53 -0.91
N LEU A 9 -12.70 -0.73 0.37
CA LEU A 9 -11.82 -1.51 1.26
C LEU A 9 -11.87 -3.01 0.96
N PHE A 10 -13.07 -3.55 0.66
CA PHE A 10 -13.31 -4.98 0.48
C PHE A 10 -13.67 -5.37 -0.96
N GLY A 11 -13.74 -4.42 -1.90
CA GLY A 11 -14.04 -4.67 -3.31
C GLY A 11 -15.46 -5.14 -3.56
N LEU A 12 -16.42 -4.67 -2.78
CA LEU A 12 -17.84 -4.90 -2.96
C LEU A 12 -18.37 -3.99 -4.08
N GLY A 13 -18.29 -4.44 -5.33
CA GLY A 13 -18.85 -3.76 -6.47
C GLY A 13 -19.75 -4.72 -7.23
N SER A 14 -21.08 -4.63 -7.09
CA SER A 14 -21.96 -5.14 -8.12
C SER A 14 -21.94 -4.18 -9.32
N ARG A 15 -22.06 -4.70 -10.55
CA ARG A 15 -22.16 -3.91 -11.79
C ARG A 15 -23.26 -2.83 -11.73
N GLU A 16 -24.25 -2.99 -10.86
CA GLU A 16 -25.34 -2.03 -10.65
C GLU A 16 -24.90 -0.83 -9.80
N GLU A 17 -23.95 -0.98 -8.91
CA GLU A 17 -23.42 0.09 -8.05
C GLU A 17 -22.32 0.90 -8.77
N GLU A 18 -21.50 0.25 -9.60
CA GLU A 18 -20.61 0.94 -10.53
C GLU A 18 -21.37 1.85 -11.49
N ASN A 19 -22.54 1.39 -12.00
CA ASN A 19 -23.41 2.20 -12.83
C ASN A 19 -24.07 3.35 -12.04
N LYS A 20 -24.40 3.17 -10.77
CA LYS A 20 -24.91 4.25 -9.91
C LYS A 20 -23.81 5.25 -9.55
N ALA A 21 -22.60 4.79 -9.24
CA ALA A 21 -21.45 5.66 -8.96
C ALA A 21 -21.03 6.45 -10.21
N THR A 22 -21.00 5.81 -11.38
CA THR A 22 -20.70 6.47 -12.66
C THR A 22 -21.78 7.49 -13.03
N SER A 23 -23.07 7.20 -12.77
CA SER A 23 -24.17 8.13 -12.94
C SER A 23 -24.10 9.32 -11.98
N LEU A 24 -23.71 9.11 -10.70
CA LEU A 24 -23.52 10.19 -9.72
C LEU A 24 -22.31 11.07 -10.08
N ILE A 25 -21.22 10.49 -10.54
CA ILE A 25 -20.02 11.22 -10.99
C ILE A 25 -20.34 12.05 -12.25
N SER A 26 -21.08 11.47 -13.19
CA SER A 26 -21.57 12.18 -14.39
C SER A 26 -22.49 13.35 -14.00
N ASN A 27 -23.40 13.16 -13.04
CA ASN A 27 -24.27 14.22 -12.56
C ASN A 27 -23.52 15.32 -11.78
N LEU A 28 -22.48 14.98 -11.01
CA LEU A 28 -21.61 15.95 -10.35
C LEU A 28 -20.77 16.73 -11.36
N GLN A 29 -20.26 16.11 -12.41
CA GLN A 29 -19.55 16.79 -13.49
C GLN A 29 -20.48 17.72 -14.29
N HIS A 30 -21.74 17.32 -14.53
CA HIS A 30 -22.73 18.20 -15.14
C HIS A 30 -23.12 19.39 -14.24
N CYS A 31 -23.22 19.19 -12.91
CA CYS A 31 -23.44 20.28 -11.97
C CYS A 31 -22.24 21.24 -11.91
N GLN A 32 -21.01 20.73 -11.94
CA GLN A 32 -19.80 21.57 -11.99
C GLN A 32 -19.68 22.33 -13.32
N MET A 33 -20.03 21.72 -14.46
CA MET A 33 -20.12 22.41 -15.75
C MET A 33 -21.24 23.46 -15.77
N ALA A 34 -22.41 23.16 -15.21
CA ALA A 34 -23.50 24.12 -15.10
C ALA A 34 -23.15 25.32 -14.20
N MET A 35 -22.45 25.08 -13.08
CA MET A 35 -21.92 26.17 -12.24
C MET A 35 -20.82 26.97 -12.96
N ALA A 36 -19.94 26.33 -13.71
CA ALA A 36 -18.92 27.02 -14.50
C ALA A 36 -19.56 27.87 -15.63
N MET A 37 -20.61 27.38 -16.29
CA MET A 37 -21.37 28.15 -17.29
C MET A 37 -22.18 29.29 -16.66
N ALA A 38 -22.74 29.10 -15.45
CA ALA A 38 -23.43 30.17 -14.74
C ALA A 38 -22.49 31.26 -14.27
N MET A 39 -21.23 30.92 -13.92
CA MET A 39 -20.20 31.94 -13.58
C MET A 39 -19.64 32.64 -14.83
N ALA A 40 -19.67 32.00 -16.01
CA ALA A 40 -19.24 32.64 -17.24
C ALA A 40 -20.27 33.60 -17.86
N SER A 41 -21.56 33.51 -17.47
CA SER A 41 -22.63 34.36 -17.96
C SER A 41 -22.94 35.58 -17.07
N SER A 42 -22.28 35.76 -15.90
CA SER A 42 -22.46 36.94 -15.05
C SER A 42 -21.25 37.88 -15.06
N SER A 43 -20.71 38.15 -16.23
CA SER A 43 -19.78 39.25 -16.45
C SER A 43 -20.53 40.50 -16.81
N MET A 44 -21.08 41.19 -15.83
CA MET A 44 -21.31 42.64 -15.77
C MET A 44 -22.02 42.98 -14.45
N LEU A 45 -21.24 43.30 -13.44
CA LEU A 45 -21.50 44.35 -12.47
C LEU A 45 -20.40 44.28 -11.37
N SER A 46 -19.53 45.28 -11.45
CA SER A 46 -18.49 45.51 -10.45
C SER A 46 -19.11 45.95 -9.13
N THR A 47 -18.91 45.17 -8.07
CA THR A 47 -18.99 45.69 -6.70
C THR A 47 -17.84 45.10 -5.91
N THR A 48 -16.88 45.96 -5.60
CA THR A 48 -15.73 45.67 -4.77
C THR A 48 -16.17 45.57 -3.30
N CYS A 49 -16.09 44.39 -2.72
CA CYS A 49 -16.03 44.22 -1.27
C CYS A 49 -14.60 43.94 -0.87
N SER A 50 -13.96 44.91 -0.23
CA SER A 50 -12.62 44.75 0.36
C SER A 50 -12.74 44.19 1.76
N PHE A 51 -12.20 43.00 1.99
CA PHE A 51 -11.84 42.49 3.33
C PHE A 51 -10.33 42.60 3.50
N SER A 52 -9.91 43.46 4.45
CA SER A 52 -8.51 43.62 4.81
C SER A 52 -8.13 42.58 5.87
N PHE A 53 -7.21 41.68 5.50
CA PHE A 53 -6.32 41.01 6.44
C PHE A 53 -4.87 41.43 6.10
N PRO A 54 -4.00 41.64 7.09
CA PRO A 54 -2.66 42.10 6.81
C PRO A 54 -1.79 40.95 6.27
N SER A 55 -1.12 41.26 5.15
CA SER A 55 0.00 40.53 4.56
C SER A 55 -0.32 39.21 3.85
N ILE A 56 -0.68 39.29 2.60
CA ILE A 56 -0.19 38.59 1.39
C ILE A 56 -1.29 38.67 0.33
N THR A 57 -1.07 39.55 -0.66
CA THR A 57 -1.93 39.60 -1.86
C THR A 57 -1.31 38.69 -2.93
N MET A 58 -1.95 37.56 -3.20
CA MET A 58 -1.67 36.76 -4.39
C MET A 58 -2.54 37.23 -5.56
N CYS A 59 -1.91 37.77 -6.60
CA CYS A 59 -2.58 37.98 -7.88
C CYS A 59 -2.35 36.76 -8.77
N ILE A 60 -3.44 36.04 -9.10
CA ILE A 60 -3.45 34.99 -10.12
C ILE A 60 -3.83 35.63 -11.45
N SER A 61 -2.88 35.72 -12.39
CA SER A 61 -3.10 36.11 -13.77
C SER A 61 -3.36 34.88 -14.64
N SER A 62 -4.34 34.99 -15.53
CA SER A 62 -4.93 34.00 -16.41
C SER A 62 -3.91 33.20 -17.27
N TYR A 63 -4.17 31.91 -17.33
CA TYR A 63 -3.45 30.86 -18.09
C TYR A 63 -3.78 30.96 -19.60
N ASN A 64 -2.73 30.93 -20.44
CA ASN A 64 -2.81 30.79 -21.89
C ASN A 64 -2.12 29.47 -22.29
N PRO A 65 -2.79 28.52 -22.97
CA PRO A 65 -2.23 27.22 -23.28
C PRO A 65 -1.46 27.25 -24.61
N ASN A 66 -0.13 27.42 -24.53
CA ASN A 66 0.75 27.15 -25.68
C ASN A 66 2.03 26.43 -25.21
N PRO A 67 2.36 25.22 -25.71
CA PRO A 67 3.26 24.28 -25.03
C PRO A 67 4.75 24.43 -25.38
N SER A 68 5.28 25.58 -25.73
CA SER A 68 6.66 25.69 -26.19
C SER A 68 7.57 26.70 -25.50
N ARG A 69 7.29 27.17 -24.30
CA ARG A 69 8.30 27.92 -23.53
C ARG A 69 8.12 27.78 -22.01
N ARG A 70 8.94 26.94 -21.37
CA ARG A 70 9.16 26.97 -19.94
C ARG A 70 10.14 28.10 -19.61
N LEU A 71 9.66 29.19 -19.04
CA LEU A 71 10.41 30.10 -18.17
C LEU A 71 9.43 30.77 -17.24
N ALA A 72 9.45 30.42 -15.95
CA ALA A 72 8.73 31.13 -14.93
C ALA A 72 9.58 32.37 -14.52
N LEU A 73 9.10 33.56 -14.86
CA LEU A 73 9.70 34.81 -14.41
C LEU A 73 8.93 35.32 -13.20
N PHE A 74 9.55 35.30 -12.04
CA PHE A 74 9.03 35.98 -10.84
C PHE A 74 9.38 37.46 -10.93
N HIS A 75 8.40 38.33 -11.08
CA HIS A 75 8.56 39.77 -10.88
C HIS A 75 8.11 40.17 -9.48
N LEU A 76 9.08 40.56 -8.67
CA LEU A 76 8.86 41.33 -7.46
C LEU A 76 8.73 42.81 -7.85
N LEU A 77 7.54 43.40 -7.64
CA LEU A 77 7.34 44.84 -7.74
C LEU A 77 7.68 45.48 -6.38
N SER A 78 8.83 46.16 -6.33
CA SER A 78 9.21 47.04 -5.23
C SER A 78 8.64 48.41 -5.49
N GLY A 79 7.70 48.85 -4.64
CA GLY A 79 7.26 50.25 -4.57
C GLY A 79 8.28 51.12 -3.78
N PRO A 80 8.35 52.43 -4.05
CA PRO A 80 9.35 53.26 -3.44
C PRO A 80 8.95 53.70 -2.01
N PHE A 81 9.68 53.27 -1.00
CA PHE A 81 9.68 53.90 0.33
C PHE A 81 10.91 54.81 0.41
N ALA A 82 10.65 56.10 0.62
CA ALA A 82 11.66 57.07 0.94
C ALA A 82 12.19 56.86 2.36
N ILE A 83 13.47 56.59 2.50
CA ILE A 83 14.17 56.53 3.80
C ILE A 83 14.92 57.81 4.01
N PRO A 84 14.83 58.47 5.21
CA PRO A 84 15.58 59.66 5.55
C PRO A 84 17.07 59.29 5.72
N GLN A 85 17.94 60.11 5.13
CA GLN A 85 19.38 60.02 5.30
C GLN A 85 19.77 60.33 6.75
N SER A 86 20.35 59.36 7.47
CA SER A 86 21.39 59.65 8.46
C SER A 86 22.13 58.39 8.87
N GLN A 87 23.43 58.50 8.78
CA GLN A 87 24.50 57.68 9.39
C GLN A 87 24.82 56.31 8.80
N SER A 88 25.82 56.38 7.91
CA SER A 88 26.66 55.25 7.51
C SER A 88 27.52 54.79 8.68
N LEU A 89 27.34 53.55 9.11
CA LEU A 89 28.36 52.76 9.80
C LEU A 89 28.64 51.50 8.96
N LEU A 90 29.90 51.38 8.58
CA LEU A 90 30.47 50.25 7.84
C LEU A 90 30.18 48.90 8.58
N PHE A 91 29.38 48.01 7.97
CA PHE A 91 29.58 46.61 8.07
C PHE A 91 29.45 46.04 6.65
N GLY A 92 30.60 45.71 6.06
CA GLY A 92 30.72 45.10 4.74
C GLY A 92 30.35 43.62 4.80
N VAL A 93 29.08 43.29 4.76
CA VAL A 93 28.60 41.95 4.41
C VAL A 93 27.78 42.11 3.13
N LYS A 94 28.31 41.54 2.03
CA LYS A 94 27.64 41.55 0.72
C LYS A 94 26.28 40.85 0.90
N GLY A 95 25.19 41.52 0.56
CA GLY A 95 23.81 41.02 0.69
C GLY A 95 23.54 39.67 0.00
N SER A 96 24.40 39.22 -0.87
CA SER A 96 24.35 37.90 -1.51
C SER A 96 24.71 36.74 -0.57
N GLU A 97 25.50 36.97 0.49
CA GLU A 97 25.83 35.90 1.45
C GLU A 97 24.72 35.69 2.50
N LEU A 98 24.08 36.78 2.92
CA LEU A 98 22.92 36.69 3.86
C LEU A 98 21.73 35.96 3.23
N PHE A 99 21.47 36.17 1.92
CA PHE A 99 20.41 35.43 1.21
C PHE A 99 20.78 33.96 1.06
N ARG A 100 22.01 33.61 0.73
CA ARG A 100 22.48 32.23 0.62
C ARG A 100 22.46 31.49 1.95
N VAL A 101 22.80 32.15 3.05
CA VAL A 101 22.72 31.57 4.39
C VAL A 101 21.26 31.38 4.84
N ALA A 102 20.35 32.31 4.50
CA ALA A 102 18.93 32.18 4.79
C ALA A 102 18.26 31.04 3.97
N GLU A 103 18.64 30.89 2.68
CA GLU A 103 18.17 29.78 1.85
C GLU A 103 18.76 28.44 2.30
N ALA A 104 20.03 28.38 2.70
CA ALA A 104 20.67 27.19 3.23
C ALA A 104 20.04 26.77 4.56
N ASN A 105 19.81 27.71 5.50
CA ASN A 105 19.15 27.43 6.77
C ASN A 105 17.67 27.06 6.60
N ALA A 106 16.97 27.60 5.61
CA ALA A 106 15.59 27.21 5.30
C ALA A 106 15.56 25.79 4.68
N ALA A 107 16.53 25.45 3.83
CA ALA A 107 16.65 24.11 3.27
C ALA A 107 17.07 23.07 4.34
N GLU A 108 18.01 23.40 5.23
CA GLU A 108 18.39 22.54 6.35
C GLU A 108 17.22 22.32 7.33
N ASN A 109 16.41 23.33 7.61
CA ASN A 109 15.22 23.23 8.47
C ASN A 109 14.08 22.40 7.85
N LEU A 110 14.02 22.27 6.52
CA LEU A 110 13.05 21.41 5.81
C LEU A 110 13.54 19.96 5.72
N ILE A 111 14.85 19.71 5.66
CA ILE A 111 15.43 18.37 5.60
C ILE A 111 15.34 17.64 6.94
N GLN A 112 15.42 18.34 8.06
CA GLN A 112 15.38 17.76 9.43
C GLN A 112 14.06 16.98 9.74
N PRO A 113 12.85 17.49 9.42
CA PRO A 113 11.61 16.77 9.69
C PRO A 113 11.49 15.46 8.89
N GLU A 114 11.88 15.47 7.62
CA GLU A 114 11.83 14.27 6.76
C GLU A 114 12.83 13.21 7.20
N GLN A 115 14.06 13.61 7.57
CA GLN A 115 15.06 12.70 8.10
C GLN A 115 14.61 12.06 9.41
N ASN A 116 14.01 12.84 10.31
CA ASN A 116 13.44 12.35 11.55
C ASN A 116 12.29 11.36 11.32
N LEU A 117 11.46 11.59 10.30
CA LEU A 117 10.38 10.67 9.93
C LEU A 117 10.93 9.33 9.42
N PHE A 118 11.90 9.35 8.51
CA PHE A 118 12.48 8.10 7.99
C PHE A 118 13.31 7.36 9.03
N GLU A 119 13.93 8.06 9.98
CA GLU A 119 14.58 7.42 11.12
C GLU A 119 13.55 6.77 12.06
N TRP A 120 12.41 7.44 12.29
CA TRP A 120 11.29 6.84 13.02
C TRP A 120 10.76 5.60 12.30
N VAL A 121 10.58 5.64 10.96
CA VAL A 121 10.12 4.48 10.17
C VAL A 121 11.01 3.26 10.36
N LYS A 122 12.34 3.44 10.42
CA LYS A 122 13.30 2.34 10.63
C LYS A 122 13.20 1.72 12.02
N ASN A 123 12.82 2.52 13.02
CA ASN A 123 12.76 2.12 14.43
C ASN A 123 11.34 1.79 14.90
N ASP A 124 10.34 1.93 14.02
CA ASP A 124 8.95 1.58 14.31
C ASP A 124 8.80 0.06 14.44
N ASN A 125 8.00 -0.38 15.41
CA ASN A 125 7.77 -1.80 15.67
C ASN A 125 6.79 -2.37 14.63
N ARG A 126 7.29 -2.65 13.44
CA ARG A 126 6.52 -3.17 12.30
C ARG A 126 6.66 -4.67 12.15
N ARG A 127 5.55 -5.31 11.81
CA ARG A 127 5.49 -6.69 11.37
C ARG A 127 4.36 -6.88 10.37
N PHE A 128 4.41 -7.93 9.58
CA PHE A 128 3.26 -8.40 8.82
C PHE A 128 2.22 -8.98 9.79
N LEU A 129 0.96 -8.56 9.65
CA LEU A 129 -0.16 -9.05 10.45
C LEU A 129 -0.89 -10.16 9.73
N HIS A 130 -1.41 -9.85 8.55
CA HIS A 130 -2.11 -10.81 7.71
C HIS A 130 -2.10 -10.40 6.22
N VAL A 131 -2.35 -11.37 5.36
CA VAL A 131 -2.69 -11.16 3.96
C VAL A 131 -4.15 -11.49 3.75
N VAL A 132 -4.85 -10.70 2.92
CA VAL A 132 -6.28 -10.86 2.65
C VAL A 132 -6.51 -11.48 1.28
N TYR A 133 -7.28 -12.56 1.24
CA TYR A 133 -7.79 -13.21 0.03
C TYR A 133 -9.31 -13.21 0.01
N ARG A 134 -9.88 -12.96 -1.15
CA ARG A 134 -11.31 -13.16 -1.39
C ARG A 134 -11.54 -14.55 -1.93
N VAL A 135 -12.53 -15.24 -1.37
CA VAL A 135 -12.83 -16.65 -1.68
C VAL A 135 -14.30 -16.82 -2.05
N GLY A 136 -14.58 -17.71 -2.97
CA GLY A 136 -15.94 -18.00 -3.43
C GLY A 136 -16.71 -18.96 -2.52
N ASP A 137 -15.98 -19.80 -1.76
CA ASP A 137 -16.55 -20.76 -0.79
C ASP A 137 -15.65 -20.82 0.44
N LEU A 138 -16.07 -20.08 1.49
CA LEU A 138 -15.29 -19.94 2.72
C LEU A 138 -15.04 -21.27 3.43
N ASP A 139 -16.07 -22.10 3.56
CA ASP A 139 -15.97 -23.35 4.32
C ASP A 139 -15.09 -24.38 3.57
N LYS A 140 -15.17 -24.43 2.25
CA LYS A 140 -14.32 -25.26 1.43
C LYS A 140 -12.85 -24.83 1.54
N THR A 141 -12.58 -23.54 1.53
CA THR A 141 -11.22 -23.02 1.61
C THR A 141 -10.65 -23.17 3.03
N ILE A 142 -11.45 -22.92 4.08
CA ILE A 142 -11.05 -23.21 5.47
C ILE A 142 -10.69 -24.70 5.61
N LYS A 143 -11.51 -25.60 5.08
CA LYS A 143 -11.26 -27.04 5.13
C LYS A 143 -9.94 -27.40 4.45
N PHE A 144 -9.68 -26.83 3.28
CA PHE A 144 -8.41 -27.06 2.56
C PHE A 144 -7.22 -26.58 3.38
N TYR A 145 -7.26 -25.36 3.92
CA TYR A 145 -6.14 -24.80 4.68
C TYR A 145 -5.87 -25.56 5.98
N THR A 146 -6.93 -26.05 6.64
CA THR A 146 -6.78 -26.83 7.89
C THR A 146 -6.35 -28.26 7.63
N GLU A 147 -6.93 -28.95 6.65
CA GLU A 147 -6.68 -30.38 6.42
C GLU A 147 -5.44 -30.66 5.53
N CYS A 148 -5.11 -29.73 4.60
CA CYS A 148 -4.01 -29.94 3.67
C CYS A 148 -2.74 -29.19 4.06
N LEU A 149 -2.90 -27.96 4.58
CA LEU A 149 -1.76 -27.12 4.97
C LEU A 149 -1.49 -27.14 6.49
N GLY A 150 -2.36 -27.72 7.29
CA GLY A 150 -2.20 -27.83 8.74
C GLY A 150 -2.38 -26.53 9.50
N MET A 151 -2.98 -25.51 8.89
CA MET A 151 -3.33 -24.25 9.57
C MET A 151 -4.44 -24.46 10.59
N LYS A 152 -4.55 -23.56 11.54
CA LYS A 152 -5.66 -23.50 12.51
C LYS A 152 -6.60 -22.36 12.13
N LEU A 153 -7.90 -22.58 12.25
CA LEU A 153 -8.88 -21.49 12.25
C LEU A 153 -8.76 -20.77 13.59
N LEU A 154 -8.34 -19.52 13.56
CA LEU A 154 -8.07 -18.70 14.75
C LEU A 154 -9.30 -17.89 15.12
N ARG A 155 -9.95 -17.27 14.14
CA ARG A 155 -11.09 -16.38 14.32
C ARG A 155 -11.98 -16.42 13.09
N LYS A 156 -13.31 -16.34 13.29
CA LYS A 156 -14.30 -16.17 12.22
C LYS A 156 -15.28 -15.08 12.65
N ARG A 157 -15.53 -14.11 11.77
CA ARG A 157 -16.44 -12.99 12.03
C ARG A 157 -17.43 -12.89 10.89
N ASP A 158 -18.71 -12.84 11.26
CA ASP A 158 -19.80 -12.60 10.33
C ASP A 158 -20.26 -11.15 10.46
N ILE A 159 -20.30 -10.43 9.34
CA ILE A 159 -20.66 -9.01 9.29
C ILE A 159 -21.79 -8.83 8.26
N PRO A 160 -23.04 -9.25 8.65
CA PRO A 160 -24.16 -9.30 7.73
C PRO A 160 -24.56 -7.92 7.19
N GLU A 161 -24.37 -6.87 7.98
CA GLU A 161 -24.67 -5.48 7.61
C GLU A 161 -23.85 -5.04 6.39
N GLU A 162 -22.64 -5.60 6.25
CA GLU A 162 -21.73 -5.30 5.14
C GLU A 162 -21.64 -6.44 4.14
N ARG A 163 -22.43 -7.51 4.37
CA ARG A 163 -22.59 -8.65 3.46
C ARG A 163 -21.30 -9.42 3.22
N TYR A 164 -20.47 -9.64 4.25
CA TYR A 164 -19.32 -10.52 4.17
C TYR A 164 -19.07 -11.28 5.49
N THR A 165 -18.33 -12.38 5.37
CA THR A 165 -17.75 -13.12 6.47
C THR A 165 -16.25 -13.21 6.26
N ASN A 166 -15.45 -12.99 7.30
CA ASN A 166 -14.01 -13.25 7.25
C ASN A 166 -13.59 -14.34 8.24
N ALA A 167 -12.49 -15.03 7.91
CA ALA A 167 -11.88 -16.05 8.74
C ALA A 167 -10.36 -15.88 8.71
N PHE A 168 -9.73 -15.94 9.89
CA PHE A 168 -8.28 -15.84 10.05
C PHE A 168 -7.71 -17.23 10.31
N LEU A 169 -6.72 -17.61 9.50
CA LEU A 169 -6.05 -18.90 9.60
C LEU A 169 -4.54 -18.73 9.67
N GLY A 170 -3.87 -19.56 10.45
CA GLY A 170 -2.43 -19.49 10.63
C GLY A 170 -1.89 -20.64 11.46
N TYR A 171 -0.61 -20.59 11.79
CA TYR A 171 0.06 -21.64 12.54
C TYR A 171 0.23 -21.29 14.02
N GLY A 172 0.12 -20.02 14.37
CA GLY A 172 0.18 -19.48 15.74
C GLY A 172 -0.83 -18.37 15.96
N PRO A 173 -0.85 -17.76 17.15
CA PRO A 173 -1.79 -16.70 17.49
C PRO A 173 -1.52 -15.42 16.68
N GLU A 174 -2.58 -14.65 16.41
CA GLU A 174 -2.55 -13.45 15.56
C GLU A 174 -1.68 -12.31 16.13
N ASP A 175 -1.47 -12.28 17.44
CA ASP A 175 -0.65 -11.27 18.12
C ASP A 175 0.84 -11.38 17.80
N SER A 176 1.31 -12.56 17.40
CA SER A 176 2.72 -12.86 17.19
C SER A 176 3.05 -13.48 15.84
N ASN A 177 2.08 -14.13 15.17
CA ASN A 177 2.30 -14.80 13.89
C ASN A 177 1.60 -14.09 12.73
N PHE A 178 2.11 -14.30 11.54
CA PHE A 178 1.46 -13.89 10.30
C PHE A 178 0.31 -14.84 9.95
N THR A 179 -0.81 -14.29 9.45
CA THR A 179 -2.02 -15.08 9.18
C THR A 179 -2.59 -14.79 7.79
N VAL A 180 -3.49 -15.67 7.33
CA VAL A 180 -4.31 -15.43 6.15
C VAL A 180 -5.70 -15.05 6.60
N GLU A 181 -6.19 -13.91 6.14
CA GLU A 181 -7.59 -13.52 6.23
C GLU A 181 -8.31 -13.94 4.94
N LEU A 182 -9.25 -14.84 5.05
CA LEU A 182 -10.16 -15.22 3.98
C LEU A 182 -11.42 -14.37 4.07
N THR A 183 -11.78 -13.64 3.02
CA THR A 183 -13.00 -12.83 2.95
C THR A 183 -13.97 -13.45 1.96
N TYR A 184 -15.15 -13.84 2.41
CA TYR A 184 -16.27 -14.28 1.58
C TYR A 184 -17.31 -13.17 1.50
N ASN A 185 -17.48 -12.59 0.32
CA ASN A 185 -18.54 -11.62 0.05
C ASN A 185 -19.82 -12.39 -0.37
N TYR A 186 -20.94 -12.09 0.27
CA TYR A 186 -22.18 -12.84 0.06
C TYR A 186 -22.68 -12.79 -1.38
N GLY A 187 -22.83 -13.99 -1.96
CA GLY A 187 -23.30 -14.16 -3.33
C GLY A 187 -22.23 -14.02 -4.40
N VAL A 188 -20.96 -13.94 -4.00
CA VAL A 188 -19.83 -13.96 -4.95
C VAL A 188 -19.12 -15.31 -4.83
N ASP A 189 -19.17 -16.11 -5.87
CA ASP A 189 -18.66 -17.47 -5.93
C ASP A 189 -17.29 -17.60 -6.63
N LYS A 190 -16.78 -16.53 -7.22
CA LYS A 190 -15.52 -16.54 -7.95
C LYS A 190 -14.89 -15.16 -8.04
N TYR A 191 -13.56 -15.15 -7.97
CA TYR A 191 -12.73 -13.96 -8.15
C TYR A 191 -11.70 -14.15 -9.24
N ASP A 192 -11.30 -13.05 -9.88
CA ASP A 192 -10.16 -13.01 -10.78
C ASP A 192 -8.89 -12.73 -9.96
N ILE A 193 -7.91 -13.64 -10.00
CA ILE A 193 -6.64 -13.46 -9.30
C ILE A 193 -5.68 -12.57 -10.10
N GLY A 194 -5.93 -12.39 -11.40
CA GLY A 194 -5.03 -11.69 -12.29
C GLY A 194 -3.71 -12.45 -12.52
N ASN A 195 -2.68 -11.70 -12.83
CA ASN A 195 -1.32 -12.25 -13.03
C ASN A 195 -0.23 -11.52 -12.24
N GLY A 196 -0.64 -10.58 -11.39
CA GLY A 196 0.29 -9.80 -10.57
C GLY A 196 0.62 -10.46 -9.24
N PHE A 197 -0.37 -11.10 -8.57
CA PHE A 197 -0.12 -11.91 -7.39
C PHE A 197 0.73 -13.14 -7.77
N GLY A 198 1.75 -13.43 -6.96
CA GLY A 198 2.60 -14.61 -7.14
C GLY A 198 2.05 -15.82 -6.40
N HIS A 199 2.43 -15.95 -5.14
CA HIS A 199 2.06 -17.08 -4.29
C HIS A 199 2.26 -16.74 -2.81
N LEU A 200 1.76 -17.62 -1.93
CA LEU A 200 2.20 -17.70 -0.53
C LEU A 200 3.24 -18.78 -0.36
N GLY A 201 4.28 -18.52 0.42
CA GLY A 201 5.26 -19.53 0.84
C GLY A 201 4.86 -20.18 2.16
N VAL A 202 4.85 -21.50 2.18
CA VAL A 202 4.62 -22.30 3.39
C VAL A 202 5.78 -23.25 3.59
N VAL A 203 6.42 -23.17 4.76
CA VAL A 203 7.46 -24.12 5.16
C VAL A 203 6.82 -25.45 5.56
N VAL A 204 7.33 -26.53 5.03
CA VAL A 204 6.93 -27.91 5.33
C VAL A 204 8.15 -28.75 5.71
N GLU A 205 7.94 -29.77 6.54
CA GLU A 205 9.01 -30.68 6.93
C GLU A 205 9.41 -31.64 5.78
N ASP A 206 8.43 -32.03 4.96
CA ASP A 206 8.59 -32.98 3.86
C ASP A 206 7.62 -32.61 2.74
N ALA A 207 8.14 -32.06 1.67
CA ALA A 207 7.33 -31.56 0.57
C ALA A 207 6.62 -32.70 -0.19
N ALA A 208 7.22 -33.89 -0.25
CA ALA A 208 6.60 -35.04 -0.92
C ALA A 208 5.38 -35.54 -0.14
N LYS A 209 5.50 -35.70 1.18
CA LYS A 209 4.36 -36.08 2.03
C LYS A 209 3.25 -35.04 2.02
N ALA A 210 3.60 -33.76 2.05
CA ALA A 210 2.61 -32.68 1.96
C ALA A 210 1.83 -32.75 0.65
N VAL A 211 2.53 -32.94 -0.47
CA VAL A 211 1.91 -33.08 -1.80
C VAL A 211 1.04 -34.33 -1.90
N ASP A 212 1.48 -35.47 -1.36
CA ASP A 212 0.69 -36.69 -1.34
C ASP A 212 -0.61 -36.54 -0.55
N LEU A 213 -0.57 -35.86 0.61
CA LEU A 213 -1.76 -35.51 1.39
C LEU A 213 -2.71 -34.61 0.60
N ILE A 214 -2.18 -33.57 -0.06
CA ILE A 214 -2.96 -32.63 -0.86
C ILE A 214 -3.65 -33.38 -2.02
N LYS A 215 -2.95 -34.25 -2.72
CA LYS A 215 -3.52 -35.09 -3.77
C LYS A 215 -4.63 -36.02 -3.25
N ALA A 216 -4.40 -36.65 -2.09
CA ALA A 216 -5.37 -37.52 -1.45
C ALA A 216 -6.66 -36.79 -1.05
N LYS A 217 -6.57 -35.49 -0.76
CA LYS A 217 -7.70 -34.61 -0.47
C LYS A 217 -8.31 -33.93 -1.71
N GLY A 218 -7.83 -34.28 -2.92
CA GLY A 218 -8.33 -33.72 -4.17
C GLY A 218 -7.79 -32.32 -4.50
N GLY A 219 -6.73 -31.89 -3.83
CA GLY A 219 -6.05 -30.62 -4.12
C GLY A 219 -5.26 -30.67 -5.42
N LYS A 220 -5.03 -29.53 -6.03
CA LYS A 220 -4.32 -29.40 -7.32
C LYS A 220 -2.83 -29.16 -7.09
N VAL A 221 -1.98 -29.98 -7.69
CA VAL A 221 -0.53 -29.80 -7.72
C VAL A 221 -0.14 -29.21 -9.06
N ILE A 222 0.59 -28.07 -9.03
CA ILE A 222 1.09 -27.36 -10.21
C ILE A 222 2.50 -27.85 -10.56
N LYS A 223 3.34 -28.00 -9.53
CA LYS A 223 4.72 -28.47 -9.67
C LYS A 223 4.99 -29.51 -8.60
N GLU A 224 5.43 -30.69 -9.03
CA GLU A 224 5.84 -31.75 -8.13
C GLU A 224 7.08 -31.37 -7.30
N PRO A 225 7.27 -31.99 -6.12
CA PRO A 225 8.42 -31.73 -5.28
C PRO A 225 9.73 -31.99 -6.00
N GLY A 226 10.63 -31.04 -5.91
CA GLY A 226 11.96 -31.17 -6.52
C GLY A 226 12.89 -30.03 -6.08
N PRO A 227 14.20 -30.24 -6.22
CA PRO A 227 15.17 -29.23 -5.82
C PRO A 227 15.03 -27.95 -6.65
N VAL A 228 15.19 -26.81 -5.98
CA VAL A 228 15.35 -25.53 -6.68
C VAL A 228 16.63 -25.58 -7.50
N LYS A 229 16.56 -25.17 -8.76
CA LYS A 229 17.71 -25.18 -9.66
C LYS A 229 18.87 -24.38 -9.07
N GLY A 230 20.03 -25.03 -8.92
CA GLY A 230 21.22 -24.44 -8.33
C GLY A 230 21.22 -24.36 -6.79
N GLY A 231 20.28 -25.04 -6.13
CA GLY A 231 20.20 -25.15 -4.67
C GLY A 231 19.81 -26.55 -4.21
N SER A 232 19.82 -26.76 -2.89
CA SER A 232 19.42 -28.00 -2.23
C SER A 232 17.99 -27.98 -1.69
N THR A 233 17.36 -26.80 -1.58
CA THR A 233 15.99 -26.68 -1.08
C THR A 233 15.01 -27.32 -2.02
N VAL A 234 14.18 -28.24 -1.50
CA VAL A 234 13.10 -28.85 -2.25
C VAL A 234 11.87 -27.94 -2.19
N THR A 235 11.24 -27.67 -3.34
CA THR A 235 10.01 -26.90 -3.42
C THR A 235 8.97 -27.60 -4.28
N SER A 236 7.70 -27.31 -4.00
CA SER A 236 6.56 -27.74 -4.79
C SER A 236 5.58 -26.56 -4.92
N PHE A 237 4.73 -26.56 -5.95
CA PHE A 237 3.66 -25.59 -6.09
C PHE A 237 2.31 -26.29 -6.13
N ILE A 238 1.38 -25.79 -5.34
CA ILE A 238 0.01 -26.26 -5.28
C ILE A 238 -0.96 -25.10 -5.50
N GLN A 239 -2.21 -25.43 -5.73
CA GLN A 239 -3.27 -24.43 -5.88
C GLN A 239 -4.41 -24.77 -4.93
N ASP A 240 -4.92 -23.75 -4.25
CA ASP A 240 -6.09 -23.86 -3.38
C ASP A 240 -7.40 -23.96 -4.18
N PRO A 241 -8.57 -24.12 -3.51
CA PRO A 241 -9.86 -24.24 -4.19
C PRO A 241 -10.29 -23.02 -5.00
N ASP A 242 -9.79 -21.83 -4.68
CA ASP A 242 -10.11 -20.57 -5.34
C ASP A 242 -9.11 -20.22 -6.45
N GLY A 243 -7.98 -20.91 -6.50
CA GLY A 243 -6.96 -20.75 -7.52
C GLY A 243 -5.70 -20.04 -7.06
N TYR A 244 -5.59 -19.68 -5.76
CA TYR A 244 -4.35 -19.10 -5.22
C TYR A 244 -3.23 -20.13 -5.15
N GLU A 245 -2.03 -19.72 -5.55
CA GLU A 245 -0.86 -20.57 -5.54
C GLU A 245 -0.12 -20.52 -4.21
N PHE A 246 0.37 -21.69 -3.80
CA PHE A 246 1.23 -21.84 -2.63
C PHE A 246 2.53 -22.51 -3.05
N GLU A 247 3.66 -21.95 -2.65
CA GLU A 247 4.95 -22.58 -2.69
C GLU A 247 5.19 -23.34 -1.38
N LEU A 248 5.34 -24.66 -1.44
CA LEU A 248 5.76 -25.48 -0.31
C LEU A 248 7.28 -25.55 -0.29
N LEU A 249 7.90 -25.08 0.80
CA LEU A 249 9.35 -25.01 0.95
C LEU A 249 9.80 -26.01 2.02
N GLU A 250 10.62 -26.99 1.66
CA GLU A 250 11.20 -27.92 2.61
C GLU A 250 12.41 -27.29 3.31
N ARG A 251 12.18 -26.72 4.50
CA ARG A 251 13.20 -26.02 5.29
C ARG A 251 13.35 -26.54 6.73
N GLY A 252 12.57 -27.54 7.11
CA GLY A 252 12.51 -28.02 8.48
C GLY A 252 11.63 -27.18 9.40
N LEU A 253 11.73 -27.40 10.71
CA LEU A 253 10.87 -26.74 11.68
C LEU A 253 11.19 -25.24 11.80
N THR A 254 10.14 -24.41 11.79
CA THR A 254 10.20 -22.97 12.01
C THR A 254 9.04 -22.52 12.91
N SER A 255 9.23 -21.40 13.61
CA SER A 255 8.16 -20.77 14.40
C SER A 255 7.14 -20.05 13.51
N GLU A 256 7.51 -19.71 12.26
CA GLU A 256 6.65 -19.02 11.29
C GLU A 256 6.59 -19.79 9.96
N PRO A 257 5.73 -20.84 9.89
CA PRO A 257 5.62 -21.62 8.66
C PRO A 257 5.05 -20.86 7.48
N LEU A 258 4.18 -19.85 7.69
CA LEU A 258 3.68 -18.96 6.64
C LEU A 258 4.74 -17.88 6.36
N CYS A 259 5.73 -18.22 5.55
CA CYS A 259 7.00 -17.53 5.52
C CYS A 259 7.14 -16.45 4.45
N GLN A 260 6.26 -16.43 3.43
CA GLN A 260 6.48 -15.58 2.25
C GLN A 260 5.19 -15.17 1.57
N VAL A 261 5.15 -13.91 1.13
CA VAL A 261 4.14 -13.38 0.19
C VAL A 261 4.87 -12.91 -1.06
N SER A 262 4.50 -13.42 -2.24
CA SER A 262 5.14 -13.05 -3.50
C SER A 262 4.25 -12.13 -4.34
N LEU A 263 4.77 -10.96 -4.72
CA LEU A 263 4.12 -9.98 -5.59
C LEU A 263 5.01 -9.67 -6.80
N ARG A 264 4.39 -9.48 -7.97
CA ARG A 264 5.11 -9.04 -9.18
C ARG A 264 5.08 -7.53 -9.28
N VAL A 265 6.23 -6.94 -9.64
CA VAL A 265 6.43 -5.50 -9.75
C VAL A 265 6.98 -5.13 -11.12
N GLY A 266 6.58 -3.96 -11.63
CA GLY A 266 7.02 -3.48 -12.94
C GLY A 266 8.40 -2.80 -12.92
N ASP A 267 8.89 -2.40 -11.74
CA ASP A 267 10.20 -1.79 -11.53
C ASP A 267 10.72 -2.20 -10.14
N LEU A 268 11.68 -3.13 -10.13
CA LEU A 268 12.20 -3.72 -8.89
C LEU A 268 12.97 -2.72 -8.04
N ASP A 269 13.79 -1.85 -8.65
CA ASP A 269 14.61 -0.89 -7.92
C ASP A 269 13.74 0.19 -7.26
N ARG A 270 12.73 0.67 -7.97
CA ARG A 270 11.71 1.58 -7.42
C ARG A 270 10.96 0.93 -6.25
N ALA A 271 10.53 -0.31 -6.41
CA ALA A 271 9.83 -1.05 -5.36
C ALA A 271 10.72 -1.24 -4.12
N ILE A 272 11.98 -1.70 -4.28
CA ILE A 272 12.93 -1.85 -3.17
C ILE A 272 13.10 -0.53 -2.41
N ILE A 273 13.34 0.58 -3.12
CA ILE A 273 13.50 1.91 -2.50
C ILE A 273 12.26 2.32 -1.72
N PHE A 274 11.07 2.07 -2.27
CA PHE A 274 9.81 2.35 -1.60
C PHE A 274 9.65 1.54 -0.32
N TYR A 275 9.81 0.22 -0.38
CA TYR A 275 9.66 -0.65 0.79
C TYR A 275 10.72 -0.39 1.87
N GLN A 276 11.93 0.01 1.48
CA GLN A 276 12.97 0.41 2.44
C GLN A 276 12.65 1.75 3.11
N LYS A 277 12.31 2.79 2.34
CA LYS A 277 12.14 4.14 2.87
C LYS A 277 10.79 4.35 3.56
N ALA A 278 9.70 3.94 2.91
CA ALA A 278 8.35 4.18 3.42
C ALA A 278 7.91 3.16 4.47
N LEU A 279 8.39 1.91 4.34
CA LEU A 279 7.99 0.83 5.23
C LEU A 279 9.09 0.37 6.21
N GLY A 280 10.32 0.84 6.06
CA GLY A 280 11.43 0.45 6.95
C GLY A 280 11.90 -0.99 6.77
N MET A 281 11.50 -1.69 5.70
CA MET A 281 11.93 -3.04 5.41
C MET A 281 13.41 -3.10 5.04
N GLN A 282 14.05 -4.20 5.31
CA GLN A 282 15.41 -4.51 4.87
C GLN A 282 15.38 -5.32 3.59
N LEU A 283 16.27 -5.01 2.64
CA LEU A 283 16.55 -5.91 1.53
C LEU A 283 17.42 -7.05 2.07
N LEU A 284 16.84 -8.24 2.16
CA LEU A 284 17.52 -9.43 2.68
C LEU A 284 18.32 -10.12 1.57
N HIS A 285 17.69 -10.33 0.41
CA HIS A 285 18.29 -10.97 -0.74
C HIS A 285 17.88 -10.30 -2.03
N ARG A 286 18.77 -10.35 -3.03
CA ARG A 286 18.47 -10.04 -4.43
C ARG A 286 19.13 -11.11 -5.29
N LYS A 287 18.36 -11.76 -6.16
CA LYS A 287 18.82 -12.84 -7.01
C LYS A 287 18.34 -12.65 -8.44
N ASP A 288 19.29 -12.61 -9.37
CA ASP A 288 19.01 -12.65 -10.80
C ASP A 288 18.85 -14.10 -11.26
N ASN A 289 17.78 -14.37 -12.00
CA ASN A 289 17.50 -15.66 -12.60
C ASN A 289 17.34 -15.51 -14.13
N PRO A 290 18.45 -15.39 -14.88
CA PRO A 290 18.39 -15.11 -16.32
C PRO A 290 17.64 -16.19 -17.12
N GLU A 291 17.69 -17.45 -16.67
CA GLU A 291 17.00 -18.56 -17.32
C GLU A 291 15.47 -18.44 -17.22
N HIS A 292 14.98 -17.89 -16.10
CA HIS A 292 13.55 -17.59 -15.88
C HIS A 292 13.18 -16.18 -16.32
N LYS A 293 14.18 -15.41 -16.81
CA LYS A 293 14.03 -14.00 -17.22
C LYS A 293 13.39 -13.13 -16.12
N ASN A 294 13.84 -13.32 -14.88
CA ASN A 294 13.39 -12.49 -13.77
C ASN A 294 14.52 -12.18 -12.78
N THR A 295 14.29 -11.16 -11.98
CA THR A 295 15.05 -10.84 -10.76
C THR A 295 14.08 -10.84 -9.61
N VAL A 296 14.51 -11.41 -8.49
CA VAL A 296 13.72 -11.52 -7.26
C VAL A 296 14.43 -10.76 -6.14
N ALA A 297 13.70 -9.97 -5.39
CA ALA A 297 14.17 -9.32 -4.17
C ALA A 297 13.31 -9.77 -2.98
N THR A 298 13.95 -10.15 -1.89
CA THR A 298 13.31 -10.52 -0.63
C THR A 298 13.44 -9.36 0.35
N MET A 299 12.30 -8.85 0.82
CA MET A 299 12.19 -7.73 1.75
C MET A 299 11.55 -8.20 3.06
N GLY A 300 11.99 -7.65 4.20
CA GLY A 300 11.42 -8.07 5.49
C GLY A 300 11.80 -7.18 6.66
N TYR A 301 11.20 -7.47 7.81
CA TYR A 301 11.47 -6.80 9.08
C TYR A 301 12.46 -7.57 9.98
N GLY A 302 12.94 -8.71 9.52
CA GLY A 302 13.90 -9.56 10.23
C GLY A 302 14.35 -10.73 9.35
N PRO A 303 15.16 -11.65 9.93
CA PRO A 303 15.68 -12.81 9.21
C PRO A 303 14.55 -13.72 8.69
N GLU A 304 14.66 -14.22 7.46
CA GLU A 304 13.63 -15.00 6.75
C GLU A 304 13.34 -16.39 7.36
N ASP A 305 14.24 -16.88 8.21
CA ASP A 305 14.04 -18.14 8.93
C ASP A 305 13.11 -18.02 10.15
N LYS A 306 12.78 -16.78 10.54
CA LYS A 306 11.96 -16.47 11.73
C LYS A 306 10.78 -15.55 11.45
N ASN A 307 10.76 -14.92 10.30
CA ASN A 307 9.76 -13.91 9.96
C ASN A 307 9.20 -14.16 8.57
N THR A 308 7.95 -13.81 8.37
CA THR A 308 7.38 -13.69 7.03
C THR A 308 8.11 -12.60 6.25
N VAL A 309 8.35 -12.85 4.98
CA VAL A 309 9.00 -11.89 4.07
C VAL A 309 8.11 -11.58 2.87
N LEU A 310 8.37 -10.45 2.25
CA LEU A 310 7.79 -10.05 0.98
C LEU A 310 8.78 -10.33 -0.14
N GLU A 311 8.38 -11.19 -1.07
CA GLU A 311 9.12 -11.44 -2.30
C GLU A 311 8.60 -10.54 -3.41
N LEU A 312 9.47 -9.75 -3.99
CA LEU A 312 9.20 -8.89 -5.14
C LEU A 312 9.84 -9.49 -6.39
N THR A 313 9.02 -9.89 -7.36
CA THR A 313 9.48 -10.49 -8.61
C THR A 313 9.31 -9.52 -9.77
N TYR A 314 10.41 -9.17 -10.43
CA TYR A 314 10.43 -8.44 -11.69
C TYR A 314 10.70 -9.39 -12.85
N ASN A 315 9.72 -9.59 -13.73
CA ASN A 315 9.91 -10.31 -14.98
C ASN A 315 10.44 -9.35 -16.07
N TYR A 316 11.52 -9.72 -16.74
CA TYR A 316 12.21 -8.86 -17.66
C TYR A 316 11.31 -8.32 -18.78
N GLY A 317 11.24 -6.99 -18.87
CA GLY A 317 10.45 -6.28 -19.88
C GLY A 317 8.96 -6.14 -19.56
N ILE A 318 8.47 -6.65 -18.42
CA ILE A 318 7.09 -6.51 -18.00
C ILE A 318 7.00 -5.38 -16.97
N THR A 319 6.28 -4.32 -17.31
CA THR A 319 6.18 -3.11 -16.48
C THR A 319 4.82 -2.94 -15.79
N ASN A 320 3.84 -3.79 -16.12
CA ASN A 320 2.51 -3.74 -15.53
C ASN A 320 1.90 -5.14 -15.46
N TYR A 321 1.12 -5.37 -14.41
CA TYR A 321 0.43 -6.63 -14.15
C TYR A 321 -1.04 -6.40 -13.86
N ASP A 322 -1.88 -7.31 -14.34
CA ASP A 322 -3.26 -7.38 -13.90
C ASP A 322 -3.31 -7.94 -12.48
N LYS A 323 -3.93 -7.20 -11.56
CA LYS A 323 -4.05 -7.56 -10.15
C LYS A 323 -5.31 -8.37 -9.86
N GLY A 324 -6.22 -8.41 -10.83
CA GLY A 324 -7.53 -9.01 -10.60
C GLY A 324 -8.30 -8.35 -9.46
N ASN A 325 -9.18 -9.13 -8.84
CA ASN A 325 -9.96 -8.70 -7.68
C ASN A 325 -9.97 -9.73 -6.53
N GLY A 326 -9.16 -10.79 -6.64
CA GLY A 326 -9.05 -11.85 -5.63
C GLY A 326 -8.16 -11.44 -4.47
N TYR A 327 -6.92 -11.02 -4.75
CA TYR A 327 -6.02 -10.50 -3.71
C TYR A 327 -6.57 -9.19 -3.13
N GLY A 328 -6.66 -9.12 -1.81
CA GLY A 328 -7.12 -7.93 -1.10
C GLY A 328 -5.99 -6.97 -0.79
N GLN A 329 -5.16 -7.34 0.17
CA GLN A 329 -4.09 -6.50 0.71
C GLN A 329 -3.14 -7.27 1.64
N ILE A 330 -2.01 -6.64 2.00
CA ILE A 330 -1.19 -7.03 3.15
C ILE A 330 -1.42 -5.99 4.25
N ALA A 331 -1.69 -6.46 5.47
CA ALA A 331 -1.77 -5.64 6.66
C ALA A 331 -0.43 -5.65 7.41
N ILE A 332 0.00 -4.46 7.84
CA ILE A 332 1.27 -4.22 8.51
C ILE A 332 1.00 -3.44 9.80
N GLY A 333 1.46 -3.98 10.92
CA GLY A 333 1.40 -3.30 12.22
C GLY A 333 2.34 -2.11 12.27
N THR A 334 1.93 -1.03 12.93
CA THR A 334 2.72 0.19 13.15
C THR A 334 2.31 0.83 14.49
N ASN A 335 3.21 1.56 15.12
CA ASN A 335 2.87 2.31 16.32
C ASN A 335 2.19 3.66 16.03
N ASP A 336 2.19 4.11 14.76
CA ASP A 336 1.58 5.38 14.36
C ASP A 336 1.18 5.35 12.87
N VAL A 337 -0.12 5.17 12.61
CA VAL A 337 -0.66 5.14 11.25
C VAL A 337 -0.58 6.50 10.54
N TYR A 338 -0.52 7.61 11.28
CA TYR A 338 -0.43 8.95 10.71
C TYR A 338 0.97 9.21 10.15
N LYS A 339 2.02 8.92 10.93
CA LYS A 339 3.41 9.00 10.46
C LYS A 339 3.68 8.01 9.33
N SER A 340 3.09 6.82 9.39
CA SER A 340 3.19 5.84 8.30
C SER A 340 2.61 6.38 7.00
N ALA A 341 1.43 7.02 7.05
CA ALA A 341 0.81 7.63 5.87
C ALA A 341 1.64 8.81 5.32
N GLU A 342 2.26 9.61 6.19
CA GLU A 342 3.16 10.68 5.78
C GLU A 342 4.40 10.13 5.03
N ALA A 343 5.05 9.10 5.58
CA ALA A 343 6.18 8.44 4.94
C ALA A 343 5.81 7.85 3.56
N ILE A 344 4.63 7.24 3.43
CA ILE A 344 4.10 6.73 2.16
C ILE A 344 3.96 7.85 1.13
N LYS A 345 3.35 8.99 1.51
CA LYS A 345 3.18 10.15 0.62
C LYS A 345 4.52 10.68 0.12
N LEU A 346 5.51 10.82 1.00
CA LEU A 346 6.86 11.29 0.66
C LEU A 346 7.61 10.33 -0.27
N CYS A 347 7.33 9.04 -0.20
CA CYS A 347 7.97 8.02 -1.05
C CYS A 347 7.22 7.70 -2.35
N GLY A 348 6.18 8.48 -2.69
CA GLY A 348 5.44 8.33 -3.95
C GLY A 348 4.35 7.25 -3.92
N GLY A 349 3.99 6.72 -2.76
CA GLY A 349 2.81 5.89 -2.58
C GLY A 349 1.54 6.74 -2.55
N LYS A 350 0.40 6.12 -2.84
CA LYS A 350 -0.90 6.81 -2.87
C LYS A 350 -1.74 6.40 -1.65
N ILE A 351 -2.13 7.37 -0.82
CA ILE A 351 -3.12 7.11 0.23
C ILE A 351 -4.50 7.04 -0.42
N ILE A 352 -5.21 5.93 -0.20
CA ILE A 352 -6.60 5.73 -0.67
C ILE A 352 -7.60 5.81 0.48
N ARG A 353 -7.14 5.61 1.74
CA ARG A 353 -7.89 5.96 2.94
C ARG A 353 -6.94 6.69 3.89
N GLU A 354 -7.31 7.90 4.26
CA GLU A 354 -6.57 8.69 5.25
C GLU A 354 -6.56 7.99 6.62
N PRO A 355 -5.51 8.19 7.43
CA PRO A 355 -5.39 7.59 8.74
C PRO A 355 -6.57 7.93 9.65
N GLY A 356 -7.08 6.95 10.35
CA GLY A 356 -8.16 7.14 11.31
C GLY A 356 -8.83 5.84 11.73
N PRO A 357 -9.75 5.91 12.71
CA PRO A 357 -10.44 4.73 13.22
C PRO A 357 -11.40 4.13 12.17
N LEU A 358 -11.51 2.80 12.18
CA LEU A 358 -12.56 2.10 11.45
C LEU A 358 -13.89 2.25 12.18
N PRO A 359 -15.00 2.55 11.48
CA PRO A 359 -16.31 2.52 12.07
C PRO A 359 -16.61 1.13 12.65
N GLY A 360 -17.17 1.08 13.84
CA GLY A 360 -17.58 -0.17 14.50
C GLY A 360 -16.52 -0.82 15.38
N ILE A 361 -15.25 -0.84 14.97
CA ILE A 361 -14.18 -1.49 15.75
C ILE A 361 -13.15 -0.52 16.34
N ASN A 362 -13.20 0.76 15.98
CA ASN A 362 -12.32 1.84 16.46
C ASN A 362 -10.81 1.65 16.22
N THR A 363 -10.38 0.58 15.57
CA THR A 363 -8.97 0.37 15.22
C THR A 363 -8.54 1.41 14.20
N LYS A 364 -7.48 2.13 14.50
CA LYS A 364 -6.89 3.09 13.56
C LYS A 364 -6.15 2.35 12.45
N ILE A 365 -6.50 2.71 11.22
CA ILE A 365 -5.83 2.20 10.02
C ILE A 365 -5.50 3.34 9.06
N ALA A 366 -4.58 3.07 8.13
CA ALA A 366 -4.39 3.83 6.90
C ALA A 366 -4.27 2.86 5.73
N VAL A 367 -4.89 3.16 4.58
CA VAL A 367 -4.82 2.31 3.39
C VAL A 367 -4.10 3.05 2.29
N CYS A 368 -3.13 2.38 1.68
CA CYS A 368 -2.34 2.95 0.60
C CYS A 368 -2.11 1.97 -0.55
N LEU A 369 -1.69 2.52 -1.67
CA LEU A 369 -1.11 1.78 -2.79
C LEU A 369 0.39 2.06 -2.84
N ASP A 370 1.17 1.01 -3.08
CA ASP A 370 2.57 1.14 -3.44
C ASP A 370 2.73 1.71 -4.87
N PRO A 371 3.94 1.99 -5.36
CA PRO A 371 4.16 2.51 -6.71
C PRO A 371 3.70 1.59 -7.85
N ASP A 372 3.53 0.29 -7.61
CA ASP A 372 2.99 -0.68 -8.57
C ASP A 372 1.47 -0.88 -8.42
N GLY A 373 0.85 -0.20 -7.43
CA GLY A 373 -0.59 -0.24 -7.15
C GLY A 373 -1.01 -1.43 -6.28
N TRP A 374 -0.09 -2.06 -5.54
CA TRP A 374 -0.42 -3.06 -4.53
C TRP A 374 -1.00 -2.38 -3.29
N LYS A 375 -2.12 -2.91 -2.81
CA LYS A 375 -2.79 -2.38 -1.62
C LYS A 375 -2.10 -2.86 -0.35
N LEU A 376 -1.78 -1.90 0.53
CA LEU A 376 -1.20 -2.09 1.84
C LEU A 376 -2.08 -1.40 2.87
N VAL A 377 -2.24 -2.01 4.04
CA VAL A 377 -2.99 -1.46 5.17
C VAL A 377 -2.07 -1.36 6.37
N PHE A 378 -1.87 -0.15 6.88
CA PHE A 378 -1.24 0.04 8.18
C PHE A 378 -2.30 -0.04 9.27
N VAL A 379 -2.00 -0.79 10.32
CA VAL A 379 -2.88 -1.02 11.47
C VAL A 379 -2.15 -0.61 12.74
N ASP A 380 -2.80 0.19 13.60
CA ASP A 380 -2.23 0.56 14.90
C ASP A 380 -2.04 -0.67 15.79
N ASN A 381 -0.79 -0.92 16.22
CA ASN A 381 -0.44 -2.12 17.00
C ASN A 381 -1.25 -2.26 18.29
N ALA A 382 -1.46 -1.15 19.01
CA ALA A 382 -2.17 -1.19 20.29
C ALA A 382 -3.68 -1.45 20.09
N ASP A 383 -4.26 -0.89 19.04
CA ASP A 383 -5.68 -1.11 18.74
C ASP A 383 -5.89 -2.53 18.18
N PHE A 384 -4.97 -3.04 17.35
CA PHE A 384 -5.04 -4.42 16.86
C PHE A 384 -5.04 -5.46 17.99
N LEU A 385 -4.16 -5.29 18.98
CA LEU A 385 -4.12 -6.21 20.13
C LEU A 385 -5.42 -6.21 20.92
N LYS A 386 -6.10 -5.07 21.04
CA LYS A 386 -7.43 -5.00 21.68
C LYS A 386 -8.52 -5.70 20.90
N GLU A 387 -8.40 -5.82 19.57
CA GLU A 387 -9.36 -6.60 18.78
C GLU A 387 -9.26 -8.10 19.01
N LEU A 388 -8.13 -8.58 19.54
CA LEU A 388 -7.88 -9.99 19.81
C LEU A 388 -8.33 -10.42 21.20
N GLU A 389 -8.60 -9.47 22.12
CA GLU A 389 -9.17 -9.71 23.45
C GLU A 389 -10.66 -10.03 23.39
#